data_053405de294187699c1868377bb691f9
#
_entry.id   053405de294187699c1868377bb691f9
#
_cell.length_a   1.000
_cell.length_b   1.000
_cell.length_c   1.000
_cell.angle_alpha   90.00
_cell.angle_beta   90.00
_cell.angle_gamma   90.00
#
_symmetry.space_group_name_H-M   'P 1'
#
loop_
_entity.id
_entity.type
_entity.pdbx_description
1 polymer ?
#
loop_
_entity_poly.entity_id
_entity_poly.type
_entity_poly.pdbx_seq_one_letter_code
_entity_poly.pdbx_strand_id
1 'polypeptide(L)'
;MSCLHLHILGSGSKGNCALIEGPQGLIMVDDGLSRRETLKRMAELRLSADNVSALLITHEHSDHIKGLDVWCKHWHGPLFASRGTLSSKENLSHLPVEEFDPGDTLSIAGIHVQTYSTSHDVINPVGYRFDTLDDSIGFATDTGEISSQAMNTLKDCRVLALESNHDVTMLREGEYPRFLQERILSARGHLSNGQAAEAARELVTDRTEQLIAMHISQDNNRPSLTVKSHAKTLAATLDDEVGSSATLLQGSRKLSIRPASQYQPATIQ
;
A
#
# COMPACT_ATOMS: atom_id res chain seq x y z
N MET A 1 -5.46 -13.46 -20.81
CA MET A 1 -4.46 -12.91 -19.88
C MET A 1 -5.22 -12.28 -18.74
N SER A 2 -5.05 -12.77 -17.52
CA SER A 2 -5.67 -12.17 -16.34
C SER A 2 -4.76 -11.06 -15.81
N CYS A 3 -5.01 -9.82 -16.21
CA CYS A 3 -4.29 -8.67 -15.72
C CYS A 3 -4.83 -8.29 -14.34
N LEU A 4 -3.96 -8.09 -13.36
CA LEU A 4 -4.33 -7.54 -12.07
C LEU A 4 -4.43 -6.02 -12.17
N HIS A 5 -5.44 -5.43 -11.54
CA HIS A 5 -5.52 -3.97 -11.38
C HIS A 5 -5.44 -3.59 -9.91
N LEU A 6 -4.68 -2.55 -9.61
CA LEU A 6 -4.64 -1.93 -8.29
C LEU A 6 -5.53 -0.68 -8.31
N HIS A 7 -6.57 -0.67 -7.49
CA HIS A 7 -7.41 0.50 -7.27
C HIS A 7 -7.09 1.08 -5.89
N ILE A 8 -6.60 2.29 -5.84
CA ILE A 8 -6.32 3.00 -4.59
C ILE A 8 -7.50 3.90 -4.29
N LEU A 9 -8.26 3.59 -3.26
CA LEU A 9 -9.37 4.43 -2.82
C LEU A 9 -8.88 5.59 -1.97
N GLY A 10 -7.84 5.39 -1.20
CA GLY A 10 -7.16 6.41 -0.41
C GLY A 10 -5.86 5.87 0.16
N SER A 11 -4.86 6.75 0.28
CA SER A 11 -3.55 6.39 0.83
C SER A 11 -2.96 7.54 1.63
N GLY A 12 -2.76 7.31 2.94
CA GLY A 12 -2.23 8.27 3.90
C GLY A 12 -2.93 8.24 5.26
N SER A 13 -2.47 9.01 6.21
CA SER A 13 -2.86 8.99 7.64
C SER A 13 -4.33 9.32 7.94
N LYS A 14 -5.15 9.68 6.96
CA LYS A 14 -6.60 9.91 7.13
C LYS A 14 -7.45 8.72 6.69
N GLY A 15 -6.84 7.66 6.19
CA GLY A 15 -7.48 6.42 5.85
C GLY A 15 -6.87 5.78 4.61
N ASN A 16 -6.49 4.54 4.75
CA ASN A 16 -5.91 3.69 3.72
C ASN A 16 -6.96 2.66 3.30
N CYS A 17 -7.16 2.50 2.02
CA CYS A 17 -8.00 1.47 1.45
C CYS A 17 -7.62 1.27 -0.02
N ALA A 18 -7.34 0.03 -0.41
CA ALA A 18 -7.06 -0.35 -1.77
C ALA A 18 -7.86 -1.60 -2.17
N LEU A 19 -7.99 -1.83 -3.46
CA LEU A 19 -8.63 -3.03 -4.01
C LEU A 19 -7.71 -3.63 -5.06
N ILE A 20 -7.52 -4.93 -5.00
CA ILE A 20 -6.85 -5.71 -6.04
C ILE A 20 -7.94 -6.41 -6.85
N GLU A 21 -8.09 -6.01 -8.10
CA GLU A 21 -9.00 -6.68 -9.04
C GLU A 21 -8.27 -7.82 -9.71
N GLY A 22 -8.89 -8.99 -9.65
CA GLY A 22 -8.40 -10.20 -10.26
C GLY A 22 -9.49 -10.97 -11.00
N PRO A 23 -9.19 -12.20 -11.46
CA PRO A 23 -10.07 -12.97 -12.34
C PRO A 23 -11.46 -13.26 -11.75
N GLN A 24 -11.60 -13.31 -10.43
CA GLN A 24 -12.82 -13.77 -9.75
C GLN A 24 -13.37 -12.74 -8.74
N GLY A 25 -12.98 -11.47 -8.86
CA GLY A 25 -13.48 -10.40 -8.02
C GLY A 25 -12.41 -9.49 -7.45
N LEU A 26 -12.76 -8.79 -6.37
CA LEU A 26 -11.94 -7.79 -5.72
C LEU A 26 -11.44 -8.30 -4.36
N ILE A 27 -10.18 -8.12 -4.07
CA ILE A 27 -9.63 -8.25 -2.71
C ILE A 27 -9.45 -6.84 -2.16
N MET A 28 -10.13 -6.49 -1.08
CA MET A 28 -9.92 -5.23 -0.39
C MET A 28 -8.71 -5.36 0.53
N VAL A 29 -7.85 -4.35 0.56
CA VAL A 29 -6.71 -4.23 1.48
C VAL A 29 -6.95 -3.00 2.34
N ASP A 30 -7.13 -3.24 3.62
CA ASP A 30 -7.50 -2.26 4.64
C ASP A 30 -8.86 -1.55 4.40
N ASP A 31 -9.47 -1.07 5.48
CA ASP A 31 -10.67 -0.25 5.44
C ASP A 31 -10.55 0.91 6.45
N GLY A 32 -9.60 1.79 6.20
CA GLY A 32 -9.33 2.98 7.00
C GLY A 32 -10.28 4.15 6.72
N LEU A 33 -11.16 4.04 5.71
CA LEU A 33 -12.17 5.01 5.35
C LEU A 33 -13.50 4.70 6.04
N SER A 34 -14.43 5.66 6.08
CA SER A 34 -15.80 5.31 6.45
C SER A 34 -16.47 4.54 5.32
N ARG A 35 -17.36 3.57 5.65
CA ARG A 35 -18.09 2.79 4.63
C ARG A 35 -18.74 3.68 3.56
N ARG A 36 -19.30 4.80 3.94
CA ARG A 36 -19.88 5.77 2.97
C ARG A 36 -18.83 6.30 2.00
N GLU A 37 -17.64 6.63 2.49
CA GLU A 37 -16.56 7.15 1.65
C GLU A 37 -15.97 6.04 0.78
N THR A 38 -15.78 4.83 1.32
CA THR A 38 -15.34 3.65 0.55
C THR A 38 -16.27 3.39 -0.61
N LEU A 39 -17.60 3.28 -0.38
CA LEU A 39 -18.59 3.05 -1.43
C LEU A 39 -18.64 4.18 -2.48
N LYS A 40 -18.52 5.43 -2.03
CA LYS A 40 -18.47 6.58 -2.95
C LYS A 40 -17.26 6.48 -3.89
N ARG A 41 -16.05 6.22 -3.36
CA ARG A 41 -14.82 6.11 -4.15
C ARG A 41 -14.80 4.87 -5.04
N MET A 42 -15.37 3.76 -4.59
CA MET A 42 -15.60 2.60 -5.46
C MET A 42 -16.49 2.96 -6.65
N ALA A 43 -17.58 3.66 -6.40
CA ALA A 43 -18.49 4.10 -7.47
C ALA A 43 -17.83 5.06 -8.49
N GLU A 44 -16.95 5.95 -8.04
CA GLU A 44 -16.14 6.83 -8.91
C GLU A 44 -15.25 6.02 -9.86
N LEU A 45 -14.74 4.86 -9.40
CA LEU A 45 -13.97 3.91 -10.22
C LEU A 45 -14.83 2.86 -10.92
N ARG A 46 -16.17 2.94 -10.83
CA ARG A 46 -17.13 1.98 -11.39
C ARG A 46 -17.02 0.56 -10.82
N LEU A 47 -16.58 0.47 -9.55
CA LEU A 47 -16.48 -0.78 -8.81
C LEU A 47 -17.71 -0.98 -7.93
N SER A 48 -18.13 -2.25 -7.74
CA SER A 48 -19.22 -2.62 -6.83
C SER A 48 -18.68 -3.31 -5.58
N ALA A 49 -19.25 -2.98 -4.42
CA ALA A 49 -18.98 -3.67 -3.18
C ALA A 49 -19.40 -5.15 -3.21
N ASP A 50 -20.37 -5.50 -4.04
CA ASP A 50 -20.85 -6.88 -4.21
C ASP A 50 -19.77 -7.80 -4.84
N ASN A 51 -18.78 -7.20 -5.50
CA ASN A 51 -17.65 -7.91 -6.09
C ASN A 51 -16.48 -8.12 -5.12
N VAL A 52 -16.56 -7.59 -3.88
CA VAL A 52 -15.51 -7.79 -2.87
C VAL A 52 -15.58 -9.22 -2.35
N SER A 53 -14.60 -10.03 -2.72
CA SER A 53 -14.50 -11.45 -2.40
C SER A 53 -13.81 -11.70 -1.06
N ALA A 54 -12.94 -10.81 -0.62
CA ALA A 54 -12.21 -10.89 0.65
C ALA A 54 -11.70 -9.53 1.11
N LEU A 55 -11.42 -9.43 2.41
CA LEU A 55 -10.77 -8.27 3.02
C LEU A 55 -9.51 -8.72 3.76
N LEU A 56 -8.39 -8.11 3.44
CA LEU A 56 -7.07 -8.31 4.07
C LEU A 56 -6.70 -7.09 4.90
N ILE A 57 -6.22 -7.30 6.12
CA ILE A 57 -5.75 -6.22 7.01
C ILE A 57 -4.23 -6.28 7.11
N THR A 58 -3.57 -5.15 6.84
CA THR A 58 -2.13 -5.03 7.00
C THR A 58 -1.71 -4.94 8.47
N HIS A 59 -2.41 -4.12 9.24
CA HIS A 59 -2.18 -3.92 10.68
C HIS A 59 -3.32 -3.13 11.34
N GLU A 60 -3.26 -2.96 12.67
CA GLU A 60 -4.35 -2.44 13.48
C GLU A 60 -4.33 -0.93 13.77
N HIS A 61 -3.59 -0.10 13.06
CA HIS A 61 -3.72 1.36 13.20
C HIS A 61 -5.09 1.86 12.70
N SER A 62 -5.59 2.91 13.33
CA SER A 62 -6.95 3.41 13.08
C SER A 62 -7.20 3.84 11.63
N ASP A 63 -6.20 4.33 10.95
CA ASP A 63 -6.28 4.73 9.54
C ASP A 63 -6.25 3.53 8.56
N HIS A 64 -6.15 2.30 9.08
CA HIS A 64 -6.29 1.05 8.32
C HIS A 64 -7.57 0.26 8.66
N ILE A 65 -8.14 0.46 9.86
CA ILE A 65 -9.26 -0.36 10.35
C ILE A 65 -10.50 0.43 10.77
N LYS A 66 -10.50 1.76 10.66
CA LYS A 66 -11.57 2.64 11.17
C LYS A 66 -12.95 2.33 10.60
N GLY A 67 -13.04 1.88 9.37
CA GLY A 67 -14.30 1.54 8.69
C GLY A 67 -14.76 0.10 8.93
N LEU A 68 -13.84 -0.77 9.37
CA LEU A 68 -13.98 -2.22 9.37
C LEU A 68 -15.23 -2.75 10.10
N ASP A 69 -15.52 -2.28 11.30
CA ASP A 69 -16.71 -2.72 12.05
C ASP A 69 -18.01 -2.40 11.29
N VAL A 70 -18.10 -1.22 10.71
CA VAL A 70 -19.28 -0.82 9.92
C VAL A 70 -19.35 -1.57 8.59
N TRP A 71 -18.20 -1.81 7.95
CA TRP A 71 -18.13 -2.58 6.72
C TRP A 71 -18.63 -4.01 6.95
N CYS A 72 -18.12 -4.72 7.95
CA CYS A 72 -18.45 -6.09 8.27
C CYS A 72 -19.92 -6.28 8.72
N LYS A 73 -20.60 -5.25 9.22
CA LYS A 73 -22.05 -5.31 9.49
C LYS A 73 -22.92 -5.45 8.22
N HIS A 74 -22.38 -5.09 7.06
CA HIS A 74 -23.08 -5.11 5.79
C HIS A 74 -22.45 -6.00 4.73
N TRP A 75 -21.29 -6.59 5.04
CA TRP A 75 -20.55 -7.48 4.17
C TRP A 75 -20.09 -8.68 5.00
N HIS A 76 -20.27 -9.88 4.46
CA HIS A 76 -20.09 -11.13 5.21
C HIS A 76 -19.10 -12.09 4.53
N GLY A 77 -18.21 -11.55 3.70
CA GLY A 77 -17.12 -12.33 3.12
C GLY A 77 -15.99 -12.62 4.13
N PRO A 78 -14.99 -13.39 3.73
CA PRO A 78 -13.84 -13.74 4.58
C PRO A 78 -12.96 -12.53 4.88
N LEU A 79 -12.64 -12.35 6.15
CA LEU A 79 -11.76 -11.34 6.69
C LEU A 79 -10.46 -12.00 7.17
N PHE A 80 -9.33 -11.57 6.63
CA PHE A 80 -8.02 -12.10 6.95
C PHE A 80 -7.14 -11.05 7.64
N ALA A 81 -6.44 -11.47 8.67
CA ALA A 81 -5.42 -10.63 9.33
C ALA A 81 -4.32 -11.51 9.92
N SER A 82 -3.14 -10.96 10.12
CA SER A 82 -2.09 -11.66 10.85
C SER A 82 -2.51 -11.90 12.31
N ARG A 83 -2.00 -12.99 12.87
CA ARG A 83 -2.35 -13.44 14.22
C ARG A 83 -2.19 -12.33 15.27
N GLY A 84 -3.25 -12.10 16.03
CA GLY A 84 -3.27 -11.11 17.11
C GLY A 84 -3.65 -9.70 16.67
N THR A 85 -3.61 -9.36 15.39
CA THR A 85 -3.87 -8.00 14.88
C THR A 85 -5.25 -7.50 15.32
N LEU A 86 -6.33 -8.18 14.96
CA LEU A 86 -7.69 -7.72 15.31
C LEU A 86 -8.08 -8.03 16.76
N SER A 87 -7.59 -9.12 17.34
CA SER A 87 -7.85 -9.47 18.73
C SER A 87 -7.23 -8.48 19.73
N SER A 88 -6.21 -7.71 19.31
CA SER A 88 -5.62 -6.61 20.10
C SER A 88 -6.57 -5.41 20.25
N LYS A 89 -7.61 -5.30 19.43
CA LYS A 89 -8.60 -4.23 19.44
C LYS A 89 -9.93 -4.74 20.02
N GLU A 90 -10.26 -4.32 21.25
CA GLU A 90 -11.47 -4.75 21.95
C GLU A 90 -12.75 -4.59 21.09
N ASN A 91 -12.86 -3.47 20.36
CA ASN A 91 -14.01 -3.18 19.52
C ASN A 91 -14.08 -4.01 18.23
N LEU A 92 -13.04 -4.75 17.87
CA LEU A 92 -12.96 -5.59 16.66
C LEU A 92 -12.77 -7.07 16.97
N SER A 93 -12.48 -7.44 18.23
CA SER A 93 -12.22 -8.81 18.64
C SER A 93 -13.41 -9.77 18.44
N HIS A 94 -14.61 -9.24 18.18
CA HIS A 94 -15.82 -10.01 17.89
C HIS A 94 -15.96 -10.39 16.41
N LEU A 95 -15.16 -9.81 15.52
CA LEU A 95 -15.22 -10.10 14.08
C LEU A 95 -14.68 -11.51 13.78
N PRO A 96 -15.35 -12.27 12.91
CA PRO A 96 -14.86 -13.58 12.48
C PRO A 96 -13.66 -13.40 11.53
N VAL A 97 -12.45 -13.47 12.07
CA VAL A 97 -11.20 -13.32 11.32
C VAL A 97 -10.55 -14.68 11.08
N GLU A 98 -10.10 -14.90 9.85
CA GLU A 98 -9.20 -15.98 9.49
C GLU A 98 -7.76 -15.50 9.71
N GLU A 99 -7.11 -16.03 10.73
CA GLU A 99 -5.76 -15.64 11.12
C GLU A 99 -4.70 -16.42 10.33
N PHE A 100 -3.63 -15.73 9.94
CA PHE A 100 -2.43 -16.31 9.33
C PHE A 100 -1.17 -15.79 10.04
N ASP A 101 -0.04 -16.43 9.81
CA ASP A 101 1.27 -15.95 10.25
C ASP A 101 2.02 -15.26 9.08
N PRO A 102 2.81 -14.18 9.34
CA PRO A 102 3.60 -13.53 8.29
C PRO A 102 4.53 -14.53 7.60
N GLY A 103 4.49 -14.61 6.28
CA GLY A 103 5.17 -15.61 5.46
C GLY A 103 4.25 -16.70 4.92
N ASP A 104 3.02 -16.81 5.43
CA ASP A 104 2.01 -17.69 4.87
C ASP A 104 1.55 -17.22 3.49
N THR A 105 0.98 -18.15 2.74
CA THR A 105 0.37 -17.87 1.44
C THR A 105 -1.12 -18.21 1.47
N LEU A 106 -1.92 -17.34 0.82
CA LEU A 106 -3.36 -17.49 0.74
C LEU A 106 -3.76 -17.64 -0.74
N SER A 107 -4.85 -18.33 -1.01
CA SER A 107 -5.44 -18.40 -2.35
C SER A 107 -6.85 -17.79 -2.30
N ILE A 108 -7.02 -16.61 -2.88
CA ILE A 108 -8.23 -15.81 -2.75
C ILE A 108 -8.65 -15.30 -4.13
N ALA A 109 -9.89 -15.54 -4.53
CA ALA A 109 -10.46 -15.05 -5.79
C ALA A 109 -9.58 -15.31 -7.04
N GLY A 110 -8.89 -16.46 -7.08
CA GLY A 110 -8.01 -16.83 -8.18
C GLY A 110 -6.66 -16.11 -8.17
N ILE A 111 -6.33 -15.44 -7.07
CA ILE A 111 -5.05 -14.75 -6.83
C ILE A 111 -4.26 -15.52 -5.77
N HIS A 112 -2.98 -15.73 -6.01
CA HIS A 112 -2.04 -16.22 -5.02
C HIS A 112 -1.49 -15.03 -4.23
N VAL A 113 -1.74 -14.98 -2.91
CA VAL A 113 -1.34 -13.89 -2.05
C VAL A 113 -0.22 -14.35 -1.13
N GLN A 114 0.97 -13.80 -1.29
CA GLN A 114 2.09 -14.01 -0.39
C GLN A 114 2.11 -12.91 0.66
N THR A 115 2.23 -13.30 1.92
CA THR A 115 2.36 -12.36 3.05
C THR A 115 3.81 -12.25 3.48
N TYR A 116 4.22 -11.11 4.01
CA TYR A 116 5.55 -10.93 4.61
C TYR A 116 5.47 -9.90 5.74
N SER A 117 6.40 -9.99 6.71
CA SER A 117 6.47 -9.02 7.81
C SER A 117 6.93 -7.66 7.32
N THR A 118 6.26 -6.60 7.78
CA THR A 118 6.78 -5.22 7.70
C THR A 118 7.39 -4.81 9.05
N SER A 119 8.21 -3.77 9.05
CA SER A 119 8.83 -3.25 10.27
C SER A 119 8.04 -2.03 10.76
N HIS A 120 7.06 -2.28 11.62
CA HIS A 120 6.18 -1.25 12.17
C HIS A 120 5.90 -1.46 13.66
N ASP A 121 5.41 -0.43 14.36
CA ASP A 121 5.27 -0.43 15.83
C ASP A 121 3.90 -0.97 16.30
N VAL A 122 3.45 -2.04 15.71
CA VAL A 122 2.17 -2.75 15.94
C VAL A 122 2.38 -4.26 16.09
N ILE A 123 1.30 -5.02 16.27
CA ILE A 123 1.34 -6.47 16.40
C ILE A 123 1.34 -7.12 15.01
N ASN A 124 2.37 -7.90 14.69
CA ASN A 124 2.50 -8.69 13.46
C ASN A 124 2.09 -7.96 12.16
N PRO A 125 2.65 -6.76 11.86
CA PRO A 125 2.31 -6.02 10.65
C PRO A 125 2.78 -6.76 9.41
N VAL A 126 1.98 -6.71 8.34
CA VAL A 126 2.26 -7.43 7.10
C VAL A 126 2.10 -6.56 5.85
N GLY A 127 2.90 -6.88 4.85
CA GLY A 127 2.68 -6.46 3.47
C GLY A 127 2.27 -7.67 2.62
N TYR A 128 1.89 -7.40 1.37
CA TYR A 128 1.34 -8.40 0.48
C TYR A 128 2.02 -8.37 -0.89
N ARG A 129 2.10 -9.56 -1.50
CA ARG A 129 2.31 -9.70 -2.93
C ARG A 129 1.16 -10.51 -3.50
N PHE A 130 0.58 -10.02 -4.59
CA PHE A 130 -0.54 -10.63 -5.30
C PHE A 130 -0.03 -11.13 -6.65
N ASP A 131 -0.20 -12.42 -6.93
CA ASP A 131 0.28 -13.05 -8.15
C ASP A 131 -0.85 -13.78 -8.88
N THR A 132 -0.85 -13.68 -10.20
CA THR A 132 -1.49 -14.62 -11.12
C THR A 132 -0.40 -15.32 -11.95
N LEU A 133 -0.77 -16.13 -12.95
CA LEU A 133 0.22 -16.79 -13.81
C LEU A 133 1.13 -15.79 -14.54
N ASP A 134 0.58 -14.65 -14.94
CA ASP A 134 1.24 -13.73 -15.86
C ASP A 134 1.49 -12.34 -15.24
N ASP A 135 0.96 -12.06 -14.04
CA ASP A 135 0.95 -10.71 -13.47
C ASP A 135 1.21 -10.71 -11.97
N SER A 136 1.74 -9.57 -11.46
CA SER A 136 2.05 -9.41 -10.06
C SER A 136 1.98 -7.97 -9.57
N ILE A 137 1.45 -7.79 -8.35
CA ILE A 137 1.39 -6.52 -7.62
C ILE A 137 2.07 -6.69 -6.27
N GLY A 138 3.10 -5.90 -6.00
CA GLY A 138 3.70 -5.77 -4.67
C GLY A 138 3.07 -4.61 -3.89
N PHE A 139 2.74 -4.82 -2.63
CA PHE A 139 2.07 -3.84 -1.78
C PHE A 139 2.78 -3.74 -0.43
N ALA A 140 3.44 -2.61 -0.19
CA ALA A 140 4.18 -2.29 1.02
C ALA A 140 3.77 -0.92 1.54
N THR A 141 3.09 -0.89 2.66
CA THR A 141 2.73 0.33 3.39
C THR A 141 3.17 0.17 4.85
N ASP A 142 3.38 1.28 5.54
CA ASP A 142 3.68 1.31 6.96
C ASP A 142 4.85 0.40 7.37
N THR A 143 6.03 0.83 6.96
CA THR A 143 7.27 0.14 7.29
C THR A 143 8.44 1.13 7.44
N GLY A 144 9.21 1.02 8.51
CA GLY A 144 10.39 1.87 8.72
C GLY A 144 11.63 1.38 7.96
N GLU A 145 11.63 0.13 7.52
CA GLU A 145 12.69 -0.47 6.71
C GLU A 145 12.16 -1.60 5.84
N ILE A 146 12.83 -1.90 4.75
CA ILE A 146 12.54 -3.05 3.90
C ILE A 146 13.46 -4.22 4.31
N SER A 147 12.89 -5.22 4.95
CA SER A 147 13.59 -6.43 5.35
C SER A 147 14.06 -7.27 4.14
N SER A 148 15.00 -8.18 4.34
CA SER A 148 15.41 -9.12 3.29
C SER A 148 14.24 -9.99 2.80
N GLN A 149 13.31 -10.35 3.67
CA GLN A 149 12.10 -11.07 3.28
C GLN A 149 11.22 -10.20 2.38
N ALA A 150 10.92 -8.96 2.79
CA ALA A 150 10.15 -8.00 2.00
C ALA A 150 10.82 -7.75 0.63
N MET A 151 12.14 -7.55 0.62
CA MET A 151 12.92 -7.37 -0.62
C MET A 151 12.75 -8.53 -1.58
N ASN A 152 12.87 -9.77 -1.11
CA ASN A 152 12.73 -10.96 -1.94
C ASN A 152 11.28 -11.14 -2.43
N THR A 153 10.29 -10.85 -1.58
CA THR A 153 8.88 -10.99 -1.94
C THR A 153 8.44 -9.94 -2.95
N LEU A 154 8.86 -8.69 -2.79
CA LEU A 154 8.41 -7.56 -3.62
C LEU A 154 9.15 -7.42 -4.95
N LYS A 155 10.30 -8.06 -5.08
CA LYS A 155 11.13 -7.94 -6.29
C LYS A 155 10.37 -8.43 -7.53
N ASP A 156 10.59 -7.75 -8.66
CA ASP A 156 10.10 -8.19 -9.97
C ASP A 156 8.56 -8.14 -10.12
N CYS A 157 7.86 -7.34 -9.34
CA CYS A 157 6.45 -7.07 -9.54
C CYS A 157 6.24 -6.11 -10.72
N ARG A 158 5.18 -6.36 -11.54
CA ARG A 158 4.78 -5.42 -12.61
C ARG A 158 4.31 -4.09 -12.03
N VAL A 159 3.51 -4.13 -10.97
CA VAL A 159 3.11 -2.95 -10.19
C VAL A 159 3.74 -3.03 -8.81
N LEU A 160 4.46 -2.01 -8.40
CA LEU A 160 5.02 -1.88 -7.06
C LEU A 160 4.39 -0.67 -6.36
N ALA A 161 3.54 -0.92 -5.38
CA ALA A 161 2.99 0.06 -4.46
C ALA A 161 3.84 0.09 -3.19
N LEU A 162 4.65 1.14 -3.04
CA LEU A 162 5.68 1.24 -2.00
C LEU A 162 5.48 2.51 -1.18
N GLU A 163 5.55 2.40 0.15
CA GLU A 163 5.53 3.55 1.04
C GLU A 163 6.62 4.56 0.69
N SER A 164 6.26 5.85 0.76
CA SER A 164 7.17 6.99 0.64
C SER A 164 6.63 8.13 1.50
N ASN A 165 6.71 7.94 2.83
CA ASN A 165 5.90 8.68 3.78
C ASN A 165 6.35 10.13 3.96
N HIS A 166 7.63 10.39 4.19
CA HIS A 166 8.09 11.71 4.60
C HIS A 166 9.36 12.19 3.89
N ASP A 167 9.46 13.49 3.73
CA ASP A 167 10.72 14.18 3.50
C ASP A 167 11.42 14.44 4.83
N VAL A 168 12.67 14.04 4.96
CA VAL A 168 13.43 14.11 6.21
C VAL A 168 13.61 15.55 6.70
N THR A 169 13.80 16.49 5.77
CA THR A 169 13.97 17.92 6.12
C THR A 169 12.65 18.49 6.61
N MET A 170 11.55 18.27 5.88
CA MET A 170 10.22 18.73 6.29
C MET A 170 9.83 18.15 7.66
N LEU A 171 10.11 16.87 7.91
CA LEU A 171 9.80 16.24 9.19
C LEU A 171 10.62 16.84 10.34
N ARG A 172 11.92 17.10 10.14
CA ARG A 172 12.78 17.66 11.19
C ARG A 172 12.52 19.12 11.49
N GLU A 173 12.12 19.89 10.48
CA GLU A 173 11.81 21.32 10.60
C GLU A 173 10.31 21.57 10.86
N GLY A 174 9.48 20.53 10.79
CA GLY A 174 8.04 20.60 10.97
C GLY A 174 7.60 20.73 12.44
N GLU A 175 6.29 20.90 12.62
CA GLU A 175 5.66 21.19 13.93
C GLU A 175 5.53 19.95 14.83
N TYR A 176 5.87 18.75 14.35
CA TYR A 176 5.73 17.54 15.14
C TYR A 176 6.68 17.55 16.35
N PRO A 177 6.21 17.11 17.54
CA PRO A 177 7.09 16.96 18.70
C PRO A 177 8.25 15.99 18.41
N ARG A 178 9.40 16.22 19.02
CA ARG A 178 10.62 15.41 18.78
C ARG A 178 10.40 13.92 18.94
N PHE A 179 9.67 13.49 19.97
CA PHE A 179 9.39 12.06 20.17
C PHE A 179 8.64 11.42 18.98
N LEU A 180 7.73 12.20 18.34
CA LEU A 180 7.00 11.73 17.16
C LEU A 180 7.90 11.71 15.91
N GLN A 181 8.75 12.74 15.76
CA GLN A 181 9.75 12.75 14.68
C GLN A 181 10.70 11.54 14.79
N GLU A 182 11.21 11.25 16.00
CA GLU A 182 12.07 10.10 16.25
C GLU A 182 11.37 8.76 16.00
N ARG A 183 10.10 8.63 16.40
CA ARG A 183 9.26 7.46 16.10
C ARG A 183 9.13 7.25 14.59
N ILE A 184 8.79 8.30 13.83
CA ILE A 184 8.63 8.24 12.37
C ILE A 184 9.94 7.86 11.69
N LEU A 185 11.07 8.41 12.13
CA LEU A 185 12.41 8.16 11.59
C LEU A 185 13.00 6.80 11.99
N SER A 186 12.40 6.08 12.93
CA SER A 186 12.91 4.81 13.42
C SER A 186 12.73 3.68 12.41
N ALA A 187 13.49 2.58 12.58
CA ALA A 187 13.32 1.37 11.79
C ALA A 187 11.92 0.74 11.90
N ARG A 188 11.13 1.12 12.90
CA ARG A 188 9.73 0.70 13.09
C ARG A 188 8.72 1.83 12.83
N GLY A 189 9.17 2.94 12.22
CA GLY A 189 8.34 4.05 11.81
C GLY A 189 7.88 3.92 10.37
N HIS A 190 8.33 4.85 9.52
CA HIS A 190 7.96 4.92 8.12
C HIS A 190 9.17 5.19 7.21
N LEU A 191 9.12 4.73 5.96
CA LEU A 191 10.14 5.04 4.97
C LEU A 191 10.12 6.53 4.60
N SER A 192 11.29 7.16 4.65
CA SER A 192 11.49 8.45 4.00
C SER A 192 11.49 8.31 2.47
N ASN A 193 11.31 9.42 1.75
CA ASN A 193 11.42 9.46 0.28
C ASN A 193 12.75 8.87 -0.21
N GLY A 194 13.85 9.14 0.49
CA GLY A 194 15.16 8.61 0.12
C GLY A 194 15.27 7.10 0.33
N GLN A 195 14.82 6.58 1.49
CA GLN A 195 14.83 5.14 1.76
C GLN A 195 13.91 4.38 0.79
N ALA A 196 12.72 4.92 0.51
CA ALA A 196 11.81 4.35 -0.47
C ALA A 196 12.42 4.29 -1.88
N ALA A 197 13.10 5.37 -2.31
CA ALA A 197 13.75 5.42 -3.61
C ALA A 197 14.92 4.42 -3.72
N GLU A 198 15.73 4.25 -2.66
CA GLU A 198 16.80 3.24 -2.63
C GLU A 198 16.23 1.81 -2.63
N ALA A 199 15.16 1.55 -1.88
CA ALA A 199 14.47 0.26 -1.93
C ALA A 199 13.90 0.00 -3.34
N ALA A 200 13.28 0.99 -3.97
CA ALA A 200 12.78 0.88 -5.33
C ALA A 200 13.89 0.55 -6.34
N ARG A 201 15.11 1.06 -6.17
CA ARG A 201 16.25 0.75 -7.04
C ARG A 201 16.61 -0.74 -7.05
N GLU A 202 16.44 -1.41 -5.90
CA GLU A 202 16.72 -2.84 -5.76
C GLU A 202 15.53 -3.73 -6.20
N LEU A 203 14.29 -3.22 -6.06
CA LEU A 203 13.04 -3.95 -6.33
C LEU A 203 12.61 -3.88 -7.79
N VAL A 204 12.84 -2.74 -8.43
CA VAL A 204 12.41 -2.46 -9.81
C VAL A 204 13.30 -3.22 -10.80
N THR A 205 12.65 -4.00 -11.67
CA THR A 205 13.31 -4.77 -12.74
C THR A 205 12.71 -4.39 -14.10
N ASP A 206 13.12 -5.10 -15.16
CA ASP A 206 12.56 -4.89 -16.51
C ASP A 206 11.09 -5.28 -16.62
N ARG A 207 10.54 -6.04 -15.66
CA ARG A 207 9.12 -6.37 -15.57
C ARG A 207 8.27 -5.27 -14.90
N THR A 208 8.91 -4.38 -14.14
CA THR A 208 8.18 -3.34 -13.41
C THR A 208 7.77 -2.21 -14.35
N GLU A 209 6.46 -2.00 -14.46
CA GLU A 209 5.85 -0.98 -15.32
C GLU A 209 5.34 0.22 -14.53
N GLN A 210 4.94 -0.01 -13.26
CA GLN A 210 4.35 1.01 -12.42
C GLN A 210 5.01 1.01 -11.03
N LEU A 211 5.49 2.17 -10.59
CA LEU A 211 5.91 2.43 -9.21
C LEU A 211 4.97 3.48 -8.62
N ILE A 212 4.22 3.09 -7.60
CA ILE A 212 3.25 3.95 -6.94
C ILE A 212 3.74 4.26 -5.54
N ALA A 213 4.03 5.53 -5.28
CA ALA A 213 4.42 5.99 -3.96
C ALA A 213 3.17 6.11 -3.06
N MET A 214 3.16 5.33 -1.98
CA MET A 214 2.03 5.16 -1.07
C MET A 214 2.25 5.91 0.24
N HIS A 215 1.16 6.10 0.99
CA HIS A 215 1.16 6.58 2.39
C HIS A 215 1.93 7.89 2.60
N ILE A 216 1.74 8.85 1.69
CA ILE A 216 2.44 10.13 1.69
C ILE A 216 1.88 11.03 2.79
N SER A 217 2.74 11.48 3.72
CA SER A 217 2.36 12.39 4.80
C SER A 217 1.87 13.72 4.22
N GLN A 218 0.77 14.24 4.76
CA GLN A 218 0.24 15.55 4.38
C GLN A 218 0.99 16.71 5.02
N ASP A 219 1.60 16.50 6.18
CA ASP A 219 2.29 17.51 6.96
C ASP A 219 3.80 17.54 6.63
N ASN A 220 4.40 16.36 6.45
CA ASN A 220 5.85 16.20 6.34
C ASN A 220 6.31 15.71 4.95
N ASN A 221 5.47 15.87 3.94
CA ASN A 221 5.82 15.49 2.56
C ASN A 221 4.99 16.28 1.55
N ARG A 222 5.37 16.14 0.29
CA ARG A 222 4.60 16.57 -0.89
C ARG A 222 4.71 15.50 -1.97
N PRO A 223 3.62 15.18 -2.70
CA PRO A 223 3.65 14.18 -3.77
C PRO A 223 4.79 14.40 -4.77
N SER A 224 5.08 15.67 -5.12
CA SER A 224 6.16 15.99 -6.05
C SER A 224 7.57 15.70 -5.50
N LEU A 225 7.80 15.82 -4.18
CA LEU A 225 9.10 15.48 -3.57
C LEU A 225 9.34 13.98 -3.65
N THR A 226 8.31 13.20 -3.39
CA THR A 226 8.33 11.74 -3.52
C THR A 226 8.70 11.32 -4.95
N VAL A 227 7.99 11.85 -5.96
CA VAL A 227 8.27 11.56 -7.37
C VAL A 227 9.69 11.98 -7.76
N LYS A 228 10.14 13.17 -7.34
CA LYS A 228 11.49 13.66 -7.61
C LYS A 228 12.58 12.78 -6.99
N SER A 229 12.34 12.25 -5.77
CA SER A 229 13.28 11.35 -5.11
C SER A 229 13.43 10.05 -5.89
N HIS A 230 12.32 9.40 -6.24
CA HIS A 230 12.32 8.18 -7.05
C HIS A 230 12.93 8.42 -8.45
N ALA A 231 12.53 9.50 -9.12
CA ALA A 231 13.03 9.83 -10.45
C ALA A 231 14.56 10.02 -10.46
N LYS A 232 15.09 10.74 -9.46
CA LYS A 232 16.54 10.93 -9.32
C LYS A 232 17.28 9.61 -9.13
N THR A 233 16.81 8.74 -8.23
CA THR A 233 17.47 7.47 -7.90
C THR A 233 17.40 6.46 -9.05
N LEU A 234 16.28 6.44 -9.77
CA LEU A 234 16.05 5.53 -10.91
C LEU A 234 16.48 6.09 -12.25
N ALA A 235 17.01 7.32 -12.30
CA ALA A 235 17.37 8.05 -13.53
C ALA A 235 16.16 8.21 -14.49
N ALA A 236 14.96 8.39 -13.94
CA ALA A 236 13.74 8.68 -14.69
C ALA A 236 13.61 10.18 -14.99
N THR A 237 12.91 10.52 -16.06
CA THR A 237 12.62 11.91 -16.46
C THR A 237 11.29 12.33 -15.85
N LEU A 238 11.23 13.53 -15.25
CA LEU A 238 9.98 14.13 -14.80
C LEU A 238 9.09 14.43 -16.02
N ASP A 239 7.82 14.11 -15.93
CA ASP A 239 6.87 14.33 -17.02
C ASP A 239 6.40 15.78 -17.09
N ASP A 240 6.56 16.54 -15.99
CA ASP A 240 6.27 17.97 -15.90
C ASP A 240 7.23 18.70 -14.92
N GLU A 241 7.21 20.02 -14.93
CA GLU A 241 8.08 20.87 -14.08
C GLU A 241 7.78 20.74 -12.58
N VAL A 242 6.53 20.42 -12.22
CA VAL A 242 6.10 20.26 -10.83
C VAL A 242 6.61 18.92 -10.26
N GLY A 243 6.72 17.90 -11.10
CA GLY A 243 7.05 16.53 -10.70
C GLY A 243 5.80 15.79 -10.21
N SER A 244 4.69 15.90 -10.93
CA SER A 244 3.47 15.13 -10.62
C SER A 244 3.60 13.67 -10.99
N SER A 245 4.44 13.35 -11.96
CA SER A 245 4.85 11.99 -12.35
C SER A 245 6.23 11.99 -12.99
N ALA A 246 6.81 10.81 -13.18
CA ALA A 246 8.06 10.61 -13.91
C ALA A 246 8.00 9.31 -14.72
N THR A 247 8.75 9.28 -15.81
CA THR A 247 8.86 8.13 -16.70
C THR A 247 10.32 7.76 -16.94
N LEU A 248 10.62 6.46 -16.79
CA LEU A 248 11.88 5.87 -17.24
C LEU A 248 11.63 5.11 -18.56
N LEU A 249 12.37 5.48 -19.61
CA LEU A 249 12.37 4.78 -20.88
C LEU A 249 13.76 4.17 -21.13
N GLN A 250 13.83 2.85 -21.27
CA GLN A 250 15.05 2.10 -21.61
C GLN A 250 14.73 1.05 -22.68
N GLY A 251 15.03 1.34 -23.93
CA GLY A 251 14.62 0.50 -25.06
C GLY A 251 13.10 0.40 -25.17
N SER A 252 12.55 -0.81 -25.07
CA SER A 252 11.09 -1.05 -25.06
C SER A 252 10.48 -0.95 -23.67
N ARG A 253 11.28 -0.87 -22.61
CA ARG A 253 10.83 -0.76 -21.23
C ARG A 253 10.29 0.64 -20.95
N LYS A 254 9.13 0.68 -20.30
CA LYS A 254 8.54 1.90 -19.75
C LYS A 254 8.14 1.68 -18.29
N LEU A 255 8.76 2.42 -17.38
CA LEU A 255 8.34 2.51 -15.97
C LEU A 255 7.70 3.87 -15.73
N SER A 256 6.48 3.88 -15.21
CA SER A 256 5.80 5.09 -14.75
C SER A 256 5.89 5.19 -13.22
N ILE A 257 6.22 6.37 -12.73
CA ILE A 257 6.34 6.69 -11.29
C ILE A 257 5.27 7.73 -10.95
N ARG A 258 4.38 7.40 -10.01
CA ARG A 258 3.27 8.26 -9.62
C ARG A 258 3.03 8.23 -8.11
N PRO A 259 2.54 9.33 -7.51
CA PRO A 259 2.09 9.33 -6.14
C PRO A 259 0.65 8.82 -6.04
N ALA A 260 0.34 8.07 -5.00
CA ALA A 260 -1.03 7.83 -4.58
C ALA A 260 -1.61 9.09 -3.91
N SER A 261 -2.94 9.20 -3.92
CA SER A 261 -3.64 10.32 -3.30
C SER A 261 -4.45 9.88 -2.08
N GLN A 262 -4.51 10.75 -1.06
CA GLN A 262 -5.42 10.57 0.07
C GLN A 262 -6.89 10.76 -0.34
N TYR A 263 -7.17 11.59 -1.35
CA TYR A 263 -8.52 12.07 -1.64
C TYR A 263 -9.06 11.73 -3.02
N GLN A 264 -8.19 11.41 -3.95
CA GLN A 264 -8.56 11.12 -5.33
C GLN A 264 -8.32 9.64 -5.62
N PRO A 265 -9.37 8.82 -5.77
CA PRO A 265 -9.21 7.42 -6.11
C PRO A 265 -8.65 7.25 -7.52
N ALA A 266 -7.85 6.22 -7.72
CA ALA A 266 -7.21 5.95 -9.00
C ALA A 266 -7.10 4.45 -9.26
N THR A 267 -7.17 4.07 -10.55
CA THR A 267 -6.86 2.72 -11.04
C THR A 267 -5.50 2.70 -11.69
N ILE A 268 -4.69 1.72 -11.32
CA ILE A 268 -3.38 1.40 -11.89
C ILE A 268 -3.54 0.09 -12.66
N GLN A 269 -3.30 0.16 -13.96
CA GLN A 269 -3.42 -0.97 -14.89
C GLN A 269 -2.06 -1.54 -15.23
#